data_2b660eaa9a15277d63c7aa8832592563
#
_entry.id   2b660eaa9a15277d63c7aa8832592563
#
_cell.length_a   1.000
_cell.length_b   1.000
_cell.length_c   1.000
_cell.angle_alpha   90.00
_cell.angle_beta   90.00
_cell.angle_gamma   90.00
#
_symmetry.space_group_name_H-M   'P 1'
#
loop_
_entity.id
_entity.type
_entity.pdbx_description
1 polymer ?
#
loop_
_entity_poly.entity_id
_entity_poly.type
_entity_poly.pdbx_seq_one_letter_code
_entity_poly.pdbx_strand_id
1 'polypeptide(L)'
;MRKTIIFTFLLVLFTLSHVHAWDNPNKPQVNTGVYALKTAMIGAYMNGFNDGKNNLPKNEDYTNGEYKDFLNFYDEGYYKGRVFEYQHR
;
A
#
# COMPACT_ATOMS: atom_id res chain seq x y z
N MET A 1 22.15 -2.82 7.53
CA MET A 1 21.46 -1.74 7.92
C MET A 1 19.96 -1.94 7.92
N ARG A 2 19.27 -1.06 8.61
CA ARG A 2 17.83 -1.24 8.82
C ARG A 2 17.04 -1.30 7.52
N LYS A 3 17.34 -0.42 6.59
CA LYS A 3 16.59 -0.38 5.32
C LYS A 3 16.76 -1.66 4.53
N THR A 4 17.94 -2.24 4.55
CA THR A 4 18.20 -3.48 3.84
C THR A 4 17.42 -4.63 4.47
N ILE A 5 17.38 -4.69 5.79
CA ILE A 5 16.66 -5.73 6.50
C ILE A 5 15.17 -5.65 6.22
N ILE A 6 14.60 -4.44 6.27
CA ILE A 6 13.18 -4.24 6.00
C ILE A 6 12.85 -4.64 4.57
N PHE A 7 13.68 -4.28 3.63
CA PHE A 7 13.48 -4.63 2.24
C PHE A 7 13.46 -6.14 2.03
N THR A 8 14.41 -6.84 2.66
CA THR A 8 14.46 -8.30 2.57
C THR A 8 13.20 -8.93 3.14
N PHE A 9 12.73 -8.41 4.26
CA PHE A 9 11.51 -8.90 4.90
C PHE A 9 10.31 -8.74 3.97
N LEU A 10 10.20 -7.60 3.31
CA LEU A 10 9.10 -7.37 2.37
C LEU A 10 9.16 -8.34 1.20
N LEU A 11 10.35 -8.64 0.71
CA LEU A 11 10.49 -9.61 -0.38
C LEU A 11 10.02 -10.99 0.05
N VAL A 12 10.35 -11.40 1.26
CA VAL A 12 9.92 -12.70 1.78
C VAL A 12 8.41 -12.76 1.87
N LEU A 13 7.79 -11.71 2.39
CA LEU A 13 6.33 -11.64 2.48
C LEU A 13 5.68 -11.69 1.11
N PHE A 14 6.23 -10.98 0.16
CA PHE A 14 5.71 -10.99 -1.19
C PHE A 14 5.79 -12.39 -1.80
N THR A 15 6.90 -13.08 -1.59
CA THR A 15 7.08 -14.43 -2.11
C THR A 15 6.06 -15.37 -1.50
N LEU A 16 5.82 -15.28 -0.20
CA LEU A 16 4.83 -16.12 0.46
C LEU A 16 3.43 -15.86 -0.06
N SER A 17 3.08 -14.61 -0.24
CA SER A 17 1.78 -14.25 -0.80
C SER A 17 1.63 -14.79 -2.20
N HIS A 18 2.68 -14.76 -2.99
CA HIS A 18 2.66 -15.24 -4.34
C HIS A 18 2.46 -16.76 -4.39
N VAL A 19 3.12 -17.48 -3.50
CA VAL A 19 2.95 -18.93 -3.40
C VAL A 19 1.51 -19.28 -3.01
N HIS A 20 0.93 -18.53 -2.11
CA HIS A 20 -0.45 -18.76 -1.69
C HIS A 20 -1.46 -18.50 -2.81
N ALA A 21 -1.13 -17.65 -3.74
CA ALA A 21 -2.10 -17.18 -4.72
C ALA A 21 -2.60 -18.26 -5.67
N TRP A 22 -1.86 -19.35 -5.86
CA TRP A 22 -2.23 -20.32 -6.89
C TRP A 22 -2.51 -21.71 -6.37
N ASP A 23 -2.64 -21.90 -5.10
CA ASP A 23 -2.55 -23.23 -4.56
C ASP A 23 -3.86 -23.97 -4.36
N ASN A 24 -5.00 -23.42 -4.72
CA ASN A 24 -6.25 -24.12 -4.43
C ASN A 24 -7.28 -23.95 -5.53
N PRO A 25 -7.26 -24.85 -6.54
CA PRO A 25 -8.20 -24.76 -7.65
C PRO A 25 -9.66 -24.99 -7.25
N ASN A 26 -9.89 -25.59 -6.10
CA ASN A 26 -11.26 -25.84 -5.64
C ASN A 26 -11.81 -24.72 -4.78
N LYS A 27 -11.01 -23.72 -4.51
CA LYS A 27 -11.46 -22.60 -3.72
C LYS A 27 -12.49 -21.78 -4.50
N PRO A 28 -13.60 -21.38 -3.88
CA PRO A 28 -14.57 -20.54 -4.58
C PRO A 28 -13.89 -19.32 -5.17
N GLN A 29 -14.20 -19.02 -6.39
CA GLN A 29 -13.63 -17.88 -7.07
C GLN A 29 -14.04 -16.60 -6.37
N VAL A 30 -13.07 -15.91 -5.82
CA VAL A 30 -13.31 -14.56 -5.28
C VAL A 30 -13.52 -13.64 -6.48
N ASN A 31 -14.46 -12.72 -6.34
CA ASN A 31 -14.65 -11.71 -7.37
C ASN A 31 -13.35 -10.91 -7.50
N THR A 32 -12.60 -11.20 -8.57
CA THR A 32 -11.28 -10.60 -8.74
C THR A 32 -11.35 -9.09 -8.87
N GLY A 33 -12.43 -8.55 -9.44
CA GLY A 33 -12.60 -7.11 -9.52
C GLY A 33 -12.69 -6.44 -8.16
N VAL A 34 -13.50 -7.02 -7.28
CA VAL A 34 -13.64 -6.49 -5.92
C VAL A 34 -12.35 -6.63 -5.14
N TYR A 35 -11.69 -7.78 -5.27
CA TYR A 35 -10.42 -8.01 -4.59
C TYR A 35 -9.36 -7.02 -5.06
N ALA A 36 -9.25 -6.82 -6.36
CA ALA A 36 -8.28 -5.89 -6.93
C ALA A 36 -8.55 -4.46 -6.46
N LEU A 37 -9.84 -4.07 -6.43
CA LEU A 37 -10.21 -2.74 -5.95
C LEU A 37 -9.84 -2.54 -4.49
N LYS A 38 -10.15 -3.53 -3.67
CA LYS A 38 -9.83 -3.46 -2.25
C LYS A 38 -8.32 -3.35 -2.03
N THR A 39 -7.56 -4.14 -2.77
CA THR A 39 -6.10 -4.10 -2.69
C THR A 39 -5.57 -2.74 -3.10
N ALA A 40 -6.13 -2.14 -4.15
CA ALA A 40 -5.72 -0.82 -4.59
C ALA A 40 -6.02 0.26 -3.56
N MET A 41 -7.16 0.15 -2.89
CA MET A 41 -7.52 1.09 -1.82
C MET A 41 -6.55 1.00 -0.66
N ILE A 42 -6.23 -0.20 -0.22
CA ILE A 42 -5.27 -0.42 0.85
C ILE A 42 -3.89 0.07 0.44
N GLY A 43 -3.47 -0.24 -0.79
CA GLY A 43 -2.19 0.21 -1.31
C GLY A 43 -2.08 1.73 -1.34
N ALA A 44 -3.15 2.40 -1.76
CA ALA A 44 -3.17 3.86 -1.77
C ALA A 44 -2.98 4.43 -0.37
N TYR A 45 -3.72 3.89 0.60
CA TYR A 45 -3.60 4.33 1.98
C TYR A 45 -2.17 4.12 2.50
N MET A 46 -1.61 2.96 2.28
CA MET A 46 -0.26 2.65 2.75
C MET A 46 0.80 3.52 2.09
N ASN A 47 0.65 3.77 0.80
CA ASN A 47 1.57 4.66 0.10
C ASN A 47 1.45 6.09 0.63
N GLY A 48 0.23 6.51 0.89
CA GLY A 48 0.02 7.83 1.48
C GLY A 48 0.67 7.94 2.86
N PHE A 49 0.43 6.95 3.70
CA PHE A 49 1.01 6.94 5.03
C PHE A 49 2.54 6.99 4.97
N ASN A 50 3.12 6.19 4.10
CA ASN A 50 4.58 6.15 3.97
C ASN A 50 5.13 7.51 3.51
N ASP A 51 4.47 8.11 2.53
CA ASP A 51 4.91 9.41 2.02
C ASP A 51 4.76 10.50 3.08
N GLY A 52 3.64 10.51 3.77
CA GLY A 52 3.41 11.48 4.83
C GLY A 52 4.36 11.32 5.99
N LYS A 53 4.59 10.08 6.41
CA LYS A 53 5.51 9.77 7.49
C LYS A 53 6.92 10.23 7.16
N ASN A 54 7.33 10.10 5.92
CA ASN A 54 8.67 10.48 5.48
C ASN A 54 8.74 11.94 5.04
N ASN A 55 7.67 12.68 5.20
CA ASN A 55 7.63 14.10 4.87
C ASN A 55 7.91 14.36 3.39
N LEU A 56 7.45 13.45 2.54
CA LEU A 56 7.61 13.60 1.10
C LEU A 56 6.44 14.37 0.51
N PRO A 57 6.62 15.01 -0.65
CA PRO A 57 5.48 15.60 -1.34
C PRO A 57 4.52 14.52 -1.79
N LYS A 58 3.26 14.90 -1.99
CA LYS A 58 2.25 13.95 -2.44
C LYS A 58 2.61 13.40 -3.81
N ASN A 59 2.36 12.11 -3.98
CA ASN A 59 2.65 11.40 -5.21
C ASN A 59 1.68 11.83 -6.31
N GLU A 60 2.24 12.27 -7.43
CA GLU A 60 1.44 12.77 -8.55
C GLU A 60 0.58 11.68 -9.18
N ASP A 61 0.96 10.42 -9.06
CA ASP A 61 0.15 9.34 -9.59
C ASP A 61 -1.24 9.31 -8.94
N TYR A 62 -1.35 9.75 -7.70
CA TYR A 62 -2.62 9.82 -6.99
C TYR A 62 -3.30 11.18 -7.12
N THR A 63 -2.52 12.25 -7.17
CA THR A 63 -3.12 13.59 -7.21
C THR A 63 -3.60 13.97 -8.61
N ASN A 64 -2.94 13.47 -9.64
CA ASN A 64 -3.26 13.87 -11.01
C ASN A 64 -3.00 12.79 -12.05
N GLY A 65 -2.68 11.58 -11.65
CA GLY A 65 -2.26 10.52 -12.55
C GLY A 65 -3.21 9.35 -12.61
N GLU A 66 -2.60 8.19 -12.83
CA GLU A 66 -3.30 6.94 -13.10
C GLU A 66 -4.18 6.50 -11.94
N TYR A 67 -3.78 6.81 -10.71
CA TYR A 67 -4.48 6.34 -9.51
C TYR A 67 -5.31 7.42 -8.85
N LYS A 68 -5.70 8.44 -9.60
CA LYS A 68 -6.46 9.55 -9.03
C LYS A 68 -7.78 9.13 -8.40
N ASP A 69 -8.36 8.01 -8.84
CA ASP A 69 -9.60 7.53 -8.27
C ASP A 69 -9.42 7.04 -6.82
N PHE A 70 -8.19 6.82 -6.41
CA PHE A 70 -7.87 6.38 -5.05
C PHE A 70 -7.28 7.50 -4.21
N LEU A 71 -7.38 8.74 -4.67
CA LEU A 71 -6.79 9.87 -3.98
C LEU A 71 -7.30 10.02 -2.55
N ASN A 72 -8.60 9.75 -2.32
CA ASN A 72 -9.15 9.89 -0.99
C ASN A 72 -8.45 8.98 0.02
N PHE A 73 -8.17 7.76 -0.38
CA PHE A 73 -7.46 6.81 0.47
C PHE A 73 -6.01 7.23 0.68
N TYR A 74 -5.39 7.67 -0.38
CA TYR A 74 -4.02 8.17 -0.32
C TYR A 74 -3.92 9.37 0.61
N ASP A 75 -4.82 10.32 0.47
CA ASP A 75 -4.82 11.53 1.30
C ASP A 75 -5.02 11.21 2.77
N GLU A 76 -5.93 10.28 3.08
CA GLU A 76 -6.14 9.89 4.46
C GLU A 76 -4.89 9.27 5.05
N GLY A 77 -4.26 8.37 4.30
CA GLY A 77 -3.00 7.79 4.73
C GLY A 77 -1.92 8.84 4.90
N TYR A 78 -1.82 9.74 3.93
CA TYR A 78 -0.83 10.80 3.97
C TYR A 78 -0.97 11.66 5.22
N TYR A 79 -2.21 12.06 5.52
CA TYR A 79 -2.46 12.85 6.71
C TYR A 79 -2.05 12.09 7.98
N LYS A 80 -2.43 10.82 8.08
CA LYS A 80 -2.07 10.02 9.24
C LYS A 80 -0.57 9.80 9.35
N GLY A 81 0.11 9.67 8.22
CA GLY A 81 1.55 9.58 8.22
C GLY A 81 2.22 10.85 8.73
N ARG A 82 1.69 12.00 8.31
CA ARG A 82 2.18 13.28 8.80
C ARG A 82 1.99 13.41 10.31
N VAL A 83 0.83 13.01 10.82
CA VAL A 83 0.56 13.04 12.25
C VAL A 83 1.51 12.10 13.00
N PHE A 84 1.70 10.90 12.45
CA PHE A 84 2.64 9.95 13.06
C PHE A 84 4.03 10.53 13.14
N GLU A 85 4.51 11.12 12.06
CA GLU A 85 5.85 11.73 12.04
C GLU A 85 5.97 12.83 13.07
N TYR A 86 4.97 13.69 13.14
CA TYR A 86 4.96 14.78 14.10
C TYR A 86 5.03 14.27 15.54
N GLN A 87 4.27 13.22 15.86
CA GLN A 87 4.21 12.67 17.21
C GLN A 87 5.49 11.94 17.61
N HIS A 88 6.27 11.50 16.64
CA HIS A 88 7.47 10.70 16.90
C HIS A 88 8.76 11.46 16.63
N ARG A 89 8.71 12.75 16.60
CA ARG A 89 9.90 13.59 16.44
C ARG A 89 10.81 13.60 17.69
#